data_2bb7e002af782aea4f59bc6500713bac
#
_entry.id   2bb7e002af782aea4f59bc6500713bac
#
_cell.length_a   1.000
_cell.length_b   1.000
_cell.length_c   1.000
_cell.angle_alpha   90.00
_cell.angle_beta   90.00
_cell.angle_gamma   90.00
#
_symmetry.space_group_name_H-M   'P 1'
#
loop_
_entity.id
_entity.type
_entity.pdbx_description
1 polymer ?
#
loop_
_entity_poly.entity_id
_entity_poly.type
_entity_poly.pdbx_seq_one_letter_code
_entity_poly.pdbx_strand_id
1 'polypeptide(L)'
;MRTIDVNEITKNIKEMCIEANHFLSKDMDVAMKQAAETEEAPLGKQILNQLQDNLKIAAEDMIPICQDTGMAVIFMEIGQEVHFEGGDLEDAINEGVRQGYVEGFLRKSVVGDPIIRENTKDNTPAVIHYSIVKGDKVKIKVAPKGFGSENMSRVFMLKPADGIEGVKNAILTAVKDAGPNACPPMVVGVGIGGTFEKCALMAKAALTREVGVHSDIDWVKELEEEMLEKINCLGIGPGGLGGTTTALAVNVNTYPTHIAGLPVGINICCHVNRHIIREV
;
A
#
# COMPACT_ATOMS: atom_id res chain seq x y z
N MET A 1 29.94 14.03 1.73
CA MET A 1 28.63 14.39 1.17
C MET A 1 28.55 13.73 -0.20
N ARG A 2 27.57 12.90 -0.40
CA ARG A 2 27.34 12.20 -1.68
C ARG A 2 26.46 13.03 -2.58
N THR A 3 26.83 13.19 -3.84
CA THR A 3 26.04 13.91 -4.83
C THR A 3 25.27 12.91 -5.71
N ILE A 4 23.99 13.16 -5.93
CA ILE A 4 23.11 12.35 -6.78
C ILE A 4 22.47 13.28 -7.81
N ASP A 5 22.62 12.93 -9.09
CA ASP A 5 21.92 13.62 -10.18
C ASP A 5 20.42 13.25 -10.14
N VAL A 6 19.55 14.25 -10.16
CA VAL A 6 18.09 14.03 -10.12
C VAL A 6 17.57 13.21 -11.31
N ASN A 7 18.28 13.18 -12.44
CA ASN A 7 17.95 12.32 -13.58
C ASN A 7 18.04 10.83 -13.23
N GLU A 8 18.91 10.45 -12.29
CA GLU A 8 18.97 9.08 -11.77
C GLU A 8 17.69 8.74 -10.98
N ILE A 9 17.18 9.69 -10.22
CA ILE A 9 15.88 9.56 -9.50
C ILE A 9 14.74 9.39 -10.51
N THR A 10 14.67 10.26 -11.53
CA THR A 10 13.67 10.18 -12.60
C THR A 10 13.65 8.78 -13.25
N LYS A 11 14.82 8.28 -13.64
CA LYS A 11 14.95 6.95 -14.26
C LYS A 11 14.47 5.83 -13.35
N ASN A 12 14.91 5.83 -12.09
CA ASN A 12 14.50 4.81 -11.13
C ASN A 12 12.99 4.81 -10.89
N ILE A 13 12.38 5.97 -10.69
CA ILE A 13 10.93 6.08 -10.45
C ILE A 13 10.12 5.65 -11.67
N LYS A 14 10.54 6.02 -12.87
CA LYS A 14 9.93 5.54 -14.12
C LYS A 14 9.88 4.02 -14.17
N GLU A 15 11.02 3.38 -14.01
CA GLU A 15 11.14 1.91 -14.03
C GLU A 15 10.30 1.25 -12.92
N MET A 16 10.35 1.81 -11.70
CA MET A 16 9.59 1.29 -10.55
C MET A 16 8.08 1.41 -10.76
N CYS A 17 7.59 2.47 -11.40
CA CYS A 17 6.17 2.60 -11.73
C CYS A 17 5.71 1.51 -12.71
N ILE A 18 6.52 1.21 -13.72
CA ILE A 18 6.22 0.15 -14.68
C ILE A 18 6.28 -1.21 -14.00
N GLU A 19 7.38 -1.52 -13.33
CA GLU A 19 7.61 -2.80 -12.67
C GLU A 19 6.51 -3.13 -11.65
N ALA A 20 6.16 -2.18 -10.77
CA ALA A 20 5.14 -2.37 -9.76
C ALA A 20 3.74 -2.68 -10.34
N ASN A 21 3.44 -2.22 -11.56
CA ASN A 21 2.16 -2.45 -12.19
C ASN A 21 2.08 -3.75 -13.01
N HIS A 22 3.21 -4.39 -13.31
CA HIS A 22 3.29 -5.61 -14.10
C HIS A 22 3.63 -6.85 -13.26
N PHE A 23 4.32 -6.65 -12.13
CA PHE A 23 4.77 -7.74 -11.28
C PHE A 23 4.34 -7.52 -9.83
N LEU A 24 3.78 -8.55 -9.22
CA LEU A 24 3.60 -8.58 -7.77
C LEU A 24 4.92 -8.98 -7.09
N SER A 25 5.12 -8.50 -5.86
CA SER A 25 6.26 -8.91 -5.03
C SER A 25 6.18 -10.40 -4.68
N LYS A 26 7.33 -11.00 -4.40
CA LYS A 26 7.42 -12.45 -4.11
C LYS A 26 6.61 -12.88 -2.90
N ASP A 27 6.57 -12.06 -1.85
CA ASP A 27 5.79 -12.31 -0.64
C ASP A 27 4.29 -12.37 -0.95
N MET A 28 3.79 -11.45 -1.77
CA MET A 28 2.39 -11.43 -2.21
C MET A 28 2.07 -12.66 -3.09
N ASP A 29 2.95 -13.05 -4.01
CA ASP A 29 2.76 -14.25 -4.85
C ASP A 29 2.70 -15.51 -3.99
N VAL A 30 3.59 -15.66 -3.01
CA VAL A 30 3.59 -16.77 -2.06
C VAL A 30 2.31 -16.78 -1.22
N ALA A 31 1.90 -15.64 -0.68
CA ALA A 31 0.69 -15.51 0.13
C ALA A 31 -0.58 -15.86 -0.67
N MET A 32 -0.66 -15.42 -1.93
CA MET A 32 -1.80 -15.75 -2.81
C MET A 32 -1.86 -17.25 -3.15
N LYS A 33 -0.72 -17.92 -3.37
CA LYS A 33 -0.66 -19.36 -3.60
C LYS A 33 -1.09 -20.12 -2.36
N GLN A 34 -0.57 -19.76 -1.20
CA GLN A 34 -0.95 -20.36 0.07
C GLN A 34 -2.44 -20.17 0.36
N ALA A 35 -2.96 -18.97 0.11
CA ALA A 35 -4.39 -18.70 0.25
C ALA A 35 -5.26 -19.60 -0.63
N ALA A 36 -4.87 -19.88 -1.89
CA ALA A 36 -5.59 -20.77 -2.77
C ALA A 36 -5.55 -22.24 -2.31
N GLU A 37 -4.49 -22.64 -1.62
CA GLU A 37 -4.38 -24.00 -1.04
C GLU A 37 -5.26 -24.16 0.19
N THR A 38 -5.33 -23.15 1.05
CA THR A 38 -6.00 -23.19 2.36
C THR A 38 -7.45 -22.72 2.32
N GLU A 39 -7.90 -22.02 1.27
CA GLU A 39 -9.28 -21.58 1.14
C GLU A 39 -10.24 -22.77 1.14
N GLU A 40 -11.27 -22.70 1.98
CA GLU A 40 -12.23 -23.80 2.15
C GLU A 40 -13.42 -23.72 1.19
N ALA A 41 -13.82 -22.49 0.81
CA ALA A 41 -14.95 -22.30 -0.09
C ALA A 41 -14.57 -22.61 -1.55
N PRO A 42 -15.29 -23.51 -2.25
CA PRO A 42 -14.95 -23.86 -3.64
C PRO A 42 -14.92 -22.66 -4.58
N LEU A 43 -15.86 -21.72 -4.43
CA LEU A 43 -15.89 -20.50 -5.23
C LEU A 43 -14.71 -19.56 -4.88
N GLY A 44 -14.39 -19.41 -3.60
CA GLY A 44 -13.23 -18.64 -3.15
C GLY A 44 -11.92 -19.17 -3.74
N LYS A 45 -11.75 -20.51 -3.71
CA LYS A 45 -10.60 -21.17 -4.33
C LYS A 45 -10.52 -20.93 -5.84
N GLN A 46 -11.64 -21.01 -6.53
CA GLN A 46 -11.69 -20.71 -7.97
C GLN A 46 -11.26 -19.26 -8.27
N ILE A 47 -11.74 -18.29 -7.47
CA ILE A 47 -11.37 -16.89 -7.62
C ILE A 47 -9.88 -16.70 -7.40
N LEU A 48 -9.31 -17.25 -6.33
CA LEU A 48 -7.87 -17.16 -6.05
C LEU A 48 -7.02 -17.73 -7.18
N ASN A 49 -7.43 -18.83 -7.78
CA ASN A 49 -6.75 -19.40 -8.96
C ASN A 49 -6.84 -18.46 -10.17
N GLN A 50 -8.02 -17.86 -10.44
CA GLN A 50 -8.16 -16.87 -11.52
C GLN A 50 -7.29 -15.64 -11.30
N LEU A 51 -7.14 -15.18 -10.05
CA LEU A 51 -6.24 -14.07 -9.73
C LEU A 51 -4.78 -14.44 -10.01
N GLN A 52 -4.36 -15.67 -9.70
CA GLN A 52 -3.01 -16.14 -10.02
C GLN A 52 -2.78 -16.26 -11.54
N ASP A 53 -3.77 -16.78 -12.28
CA ASP A 53 -3.71 -16.84 -13.74
C ASP A 53 -3.57 -15.43 -14.34
N ASN A 54 -4.30 -14.44 -13.80
CA ASN A 54 -4.18 -13.04 -14.20
C ASN A 54 -2.76 -12.49 -13.95
N LEU A 55 -2.15 -12.79 -12.80
CA LEU A 55 -0.78 -12.36 -12.50
C LEU A 55 0.23 -12.95 -13.50
N LYS A 56 0.04 -14.22 -13.87
CA LYS A 56 0.89 -14.90 -14.86
C LYS A 56 0.76 -14.26 -16.24
N ILE A 57 -0.47 -14.07 -16.73
CA ILE A 57 -0.74 -13.41 -18.02
C ILE A 57 -0.16 -12.00 -18.03
N ALA A 58 -0.38 -11.22 -16.97
CA ALA A 58 0.16 -9.86 -16.86
C ALA A 58 1.68 -9.82 -17.02
N ALA A 59 2.38 -10.74 -16.36
CA ALA A 59 3.84 -10.83 -16.42
C ALA A 59 4.35 -11.34 -17.79
N GLU A 60 3.69 -12.33 -18.40
CA GLU A 60 4.09 -12.92 -19.69
C GLU A 60 3.85 -11.95 -20.85
N ASP A 61 2.71 -11.27 -20.86
CA ASP A 61 2.30 -10.38 -21.93
C ASP A 61 2.72 -8.92 -21.71
N MET A 62 3.37 -8.61 -20.57
CA MET A 62 3.77 -7.25 -20.17
C MET A 62 2.59 -6.26 -20.23
N ILE A 63 1.46 -6.67 -19.65
CA ILE A 63 0.28 -5.83 -19.48
C ILE A 63 0.04 -5.56 -17.97
N PRO A 64 -0.56 -4.41 -17.60
CA PRO A 64 -0.81 -4.12 -16.20
C PRO A 64 -1.72 -5.17 -15.53
N ILE A 65 -1.41 -5.55 -14.29
CA ILE A 65 -2.16 -6.54 -13.49
C ILE A 65 -3.63 -6.15 -13.34
N CYS A 66 -3.92 -4.85 -13.28
CA CYS A 66 -5.26 -4.32 -13.05
C CYS A 66 -5.48 -3.08 -13.92
N GLN A 67 -6.75 -2.82 -14.31
CA GLN A 67 -7.12 -1.57 -15.00
C GLN A 67 -6.91 -0.33 -14.12
N ASP A 68 -6.95 -0.45 -12.80
CA ASP A 68 -6.59 0.64 -11.88
C ASP A 68 -5.10 0.52 -11.55
N THR A 69 -4.27 1.23 -12.30
CA THR A 69 -2.83 1.31 -12.07
C THR A 69 -2.46 2.32 -10.99
N GLY A 70 -3.47 2.93 -10.39
CA GLY A 70 -3.38 3.72 -9.16
C GLY A 70 -2.79 5.10 -9.32
N MET A 71 -2.73 5.79 -8.20
CA MET A 71 -1.97 7.03 -8.00
C MET A 71 -0.61 6.67 -7.40
N ALA A 72 0.47 7.24 -7.90
CA ALA A 72 1.81 6.96 -7.38
C ALA A 72 1.96 7.55 -5.98
N VAL A 73 2.17 6.70 -4.98
CA VAL A 73 2.59 7.09 -3.63
C VAL A 73 4.06 6.74 -3.47
N ILE A 74 4.86 7.73 -3.09
CA ILE A 74 6.32 7.60 -3.02
C ILE A 74 6.76 7.91 -1.59
N PHE A 75 7.48 6.97 -0.98
CA PHE A 75 8.22 7.20 0.25
C PHE A 75 9.69 7.30 -0.09
N MET A 76 10.32 8.37 0.33
CA MET A 76 11.74 8.62 0.10
C MET A 76 12.47 8.87 1.42
N GLU A 77 13.37 7.96 1.78
CA GLU A 77 14.30 8.12 2.89
C GLU A 77 15.59 8.71 2.34
N ILE A 78 15.91 9.93 2.74
CA ILE A 78 17.06 10.67 2.22
C ILE A 78 18.13 10.71 3.30
N GLY A 79 19.32 10.19 3.00
CA GLY A 79 20.49 10.32 3.85
C GLY A 79 20.86 11.79 4.06
N GLN A 80 21.10 12.20 5.29
CA GLN A 80 21.39 13.60 5.63
C GLN A 80 22.69 14.12 4.99
N GLU A 81 23.55 13.23 4.46
CA GLU A 81 24.78 13.55 3.76
C GLU A 81 24.62 13.53 2.24
N VAL A 82 23.40 13.46 1.72
CA VAL A 82 23.08 13.52 0.30
C VAL A 82 22.86 14.96 -0.14
N HIS A 83 23.38 15.28 -1.32
CA HIS A 83 23.11 16.50 -2.05
C HIS A 83 22.55 16.13 -3.44
N PHE A 84 21.45 16.73 -3.83
CA PHE A 84 20.88 16.57 -5.16
C PHE A 84 21.36 17.69 -6.08
N GLU A 85 21.71 17.33 -7.34
CA GLU A 85 22.08 18.29 -8.38
C GLU A 85 21.39 17.96 -9.71
N GLY A 86 21.47 18.85 -10.66
CA GLY A 86 20.89 18.66 -12.00
C GLY A 86 19.45 19.15 -12.15
N GLY A 87 18.78 19.57 -11.07
CA GLY A 87 17.42 20.10 -11.10
C GLY A 87 16.72 20.04 -9.76
N ASP A 88 15.41 20.29 -9.77
CA ASP A 88 14.54 20.14 -8.59
C ASP A 88 14.17 18.67 -8.39
N LEU A 89 14.24 18.21 -7.14
CA LEU A 89 13.99 16.82 -6.79
C LEU A 89 12.52 16.43 -7.00
N GLU A 90 11.59 17.29 -6.64
CA GLU A 90 10.15 16.99 -6.76
C GLU A 90 9.72 16.98 -8.23
N ASP A 91 10.26 17.88 -9.05
CA ASP A 91 10.07 17.88 -10.49
C ASP A 91 10.61 16.59 -11.13
N ALA A 92 11.80 16.15 -10.72
CA ALA A 92 12.40 14.90 -11.21
C ALA A 92 11.58 13.65 -10.82
N ILE A 93 11.02 13.63 -9.61
CA ILE A 93 10.13 12.56 -9.16
C ILE A 93 8.87 12.52 -10.03
N ASN A 94 8.21 13.66 -10.22
CA ASN A 94 7.01 13.76 -11.05
C ASN A 94 7.30 13.43 -12.52
N GLU A 95 8.44 13.84 -13.05
CA GLU A 95 8.88 13.46 -14.39
C GLU A 95 9.04 11.93 -14.52
N GLY A 96 9.61 11.27 -13.53
CA GLY A 96 9.71 9.81 -13.48
C GLY A 96 8.34 9.14 -13.50
N VAL A 97 7.39 9.64 -12.72
CA VAL A 97 6.00 9.16 -12.72
C VAL A 97 5.35 9.38 -14.09
N ARG A 98 5.47 10.59 -14.65
CA ARG A 98 4.93 10.93 -15.97
C ARG A 98 5.45 9.96 -17.05
N GLN A 99 6.75 9.75 -17.11
CA GLN A 99 7.37 8.82 -18.06
C GLN A 99 6.89 7.39 -17.82
N GLY A 100 6.88 6.92 -16.58
CA GLY A 100 6.46 5.57 -16.22
C GLY A 100 5.01 5.27 -16.63
N TYR A 101 4.09 6.21 -16.37
CA TYR A 101 2.68 6.02 -16.74
C TYR A 101 2.40 6.19 -18.23
N VAL A 102 3.17 7.01 -18.94
CA VAL A 102 3.00 7.18 -20.40
C VAL A 102 3.62 6.01 -21.16
N GLU A 103 4.89 5.68 -20.88
CA GLU A 103 5.63 4.65 -21.61
C GLU A 103 5.25 3.22 -21.17
N GLY A 104 4.81 3.02 -19.92
CA GLY A 104 4.28 1.76 -19.42
C GLY A 104 2.82 1.50 -19.81
N PHE A 105 2.19 2.38 -20.61
CA PHE A 105 0.78 2.29 -21.00
C PHE A 105 -0.18 2.17 -19.81
N LEU A 106 0.19 2.79 -18.69
CA LEU A 106 -0.59 2.77 -17.47
C LEU A 106 -1.75 3.77 -17.54
N ARG A 107 -2.81 3.53 -16.77
CA ARG A 107 -3.98 4.41 -16.75
C ARG A 107 -3.66 5.73 -16.04
N LYS A 108 -3.92 6.85 -16.71
CA LYS A 108 -3.79 8.20 -16.15
C LYS A 108 -5.06 8.53 -15.38
N SER A 109 -5.02 8.35 -14.07
CA SER A 109 -6.20 8.45 -13.19
C SER A 109 -6.24 9.73 -12.36
N VAL A 110 -5.17 10.54 -12.36
CA VAL A 110 -5.08 11.75 -11.55
C VAL A 110 -5.87 12.89 -12.19
N VAL A 111 -6.65 13.59 -11.35
CA VAL A 111 -7.35 14.82 -11.70
C VAL A 111 -6.68 16.02 -11.01
N GLY A 112 -6.50 17.12 -11.72
CA GLY A 112 -5.79 18.29 -11.23
C GLY A 112 -6.54 19.07 -10.16
N ASP A 113 -7.87 18.97 -10.16
CA ASP A 113 -8.73 19.52 -9.11
C ASP A 113 -9.76 18.48 -8.65
N PRO A 114 -9.93 18.28 -7.33
CA PRO A 114 -10.81 17.22 -6.80
C PRO A 114 -12.29 17.46 -7.04
N ILE A 115 -12.72 18.68 -7.34
CA ILE A 115 -14.13 19.04 -7.58
C ILE A 115 -14.40 19.22 -9.08
N ILE A 116 -13.55 19.96 -9.79
CA ILE A 116 -13.69 20.22 -11.24
C ILE A 116 -13.34 18.96 -12.04
N ARG A 117 -12.37 18.16 -11.57
CA ARG A 117 -11.99 16.82 -12.03
C ARG A 117 -11.43 16.74 -13.45
N GLU A 118 -10.74 17.78 -13.90
CA GLU A 118 -9.98 17.70 -15.15
C GLU A 118 -8.78 16.77 -15.00
N ASN A 119 -8.65 15.82 -15.91
CA ASN A 119 -7.55 14.84 -15.89
C ASN A 119 -6.22 15.50 -16.25
N THR A 120 -5.16 15.19 -15.50
CA THR A 120 -3.81 15.73 -15.73
C THR A 120 -3.14 15.14 -16.97
N LYS A 121 -3.63 14.01 -17.48
CA LYS A 121 -3.20 13.27 -18.69
C LYS A 121 -1.84 12.56 -18.59
N ASP A 122 -1.16 12.67 -17.46
CA ASP A 122 0.17 12.10 -17.23
C ASP A 122 0.30 11.38 -15.87
N ASN A 123 -0.77 11.36 -15.08
CA ASN A 123 -0.85 10.78 -13.74
C ASN A 123 -0.01 11.47 -12.67
N THR A 124 0.34 12.73 -12.88
CA THR A 124 1.00 13.58 -11.88
C THR A 124 0.01 14.58 -11.25
N PRO A 125 0.31 15.15 -10.07
CA PRO A 125 1.48 14.86 -9.26
C PRO A 125 1.39 13.53 -8.52
N ALA A 126 2.54 12.99 -8.12
CA ALA A 126 2.64 11.91 -7.13
C ALA A 126 2.31 12.42 -5.73
N VAL A 127 1.93 11.50 -4.82
CA VAL A 127 1.89 11.77 -3.38
C VAL A 127 3.25 11.38 -2.79
N ILE A 128 4.05 12.38 -2.38
CA ILE A 128 5.43 12.18 -1.97
C ILE A 128 5.56 12.40 -0.46
N HIS A 129 6.20 11.45 0.21
CA HIS A 129 6.54 11.52 1.63
C HIS A 129 8.05 11.41 1.80
N TYR A 130 8.65 12.44 2.38
CA TYR A 130 10.08 12.49 2.66
C TYR A 130 10.37 12.18 4.13
N SER A 131 11.49 11.49 4.36
CA SER A 131 12.10 11.38 5.68
C SER A 131 13.61 11.52 5.58
N ILE A 132 14.21 12.22 6.54
CA ILE A 132 15.66 12.37 6.62
C ILE A 132 16.20 11.30 7.56
N VAL A 133 17.17 10.54 7.09
CA VAL A 133 17.84 9.46 7.84
C VAL A 133 19.35 9.71 7.93
N LYS A 134 20.04 8.96 8.79
CA LYS A 134 21.49 9.02 8.87
C LYS A 134 22.13 8.39 7.63
N GLY A 135 23.28 8.92 7.20
CA GLY A 135 24.08 8.37 6.10
C GLY A 135 23.91 9.12 4.79
N ASP A 136 24.30 8.48 3.71
CA ASP A 136 24.48 9.05 2.37
C ASP A 136 23.73 8.27 1.27
N LYS A 137 22.77 7.43 1.64
CA LYS A 137 21.96 6.65 0.72
C LYS A 137 20.56 7.26 0.59
N VAL A 138 19.95 7.02 -0.56
CA VAL A 138 18.54 7.34 -0.80
C VAL A 138 17.77 6.05 -1.05
N LYS A 139 16.78 5.79 -0.20
CA LYS A 139 15.88 4.65 -0.40
C LYS A 139 14.56 5.15 -0.91
N ILE A 140 14.18 4.68 -2.07
CA ILE A 140 12.93 5.04 -2.75
C ILE A 140 11.98 3.84 -2.69
N LYS A 141 10.74 4.10 -2.31
CA LYS A 141 9.67 3.12 -2.37
C LYS A 141 8.54 3.72 -3.19
N VAL A 142 8.18 3.08 -4.29
CA VAL A 142 7.05 3.42 -5.14
C VAL A 142 5.93 2.43 -4.91
N ALA A 143 4.77 2.91 -4.51
CA ALA A 143 3.58 2.11 -4.21
C ALA A 143 2.36 2.69 -4.96
N PRO A 144 2.08 2.24 -6.18
CA PRO A 144 0.88 2.64 -6.90
C PRO A 144 -0.37 2.19 -6.14
N LYS A 145 -1.21 3.14 -5.72
CA LYS A 145 -2.37 2.87 -4.87
C LYS A 145 -3.68 3.04 -5.63
N GLY A 146 -4.38 1.92 -5.85
CA GLY A 146 -5.69 1.91 -6.47
C GLY A 146 -6.79 2.48 -5.56
N PHE A 147 -7.74 3.21 -6.13
CA PHE A 147 -8.71 3.98 -5.37
C PHE A 147 -9.95 3.19 -4.94
N GLY A 148 -10.24 2.05 -5.55
CA GLY A 148 -11.31 1.17 -5.06
C GLY A 148 -11.12 0.81 -3.59
N SER A 149 -9.92 0.33 -3.23
CA SER A 149 -9.57 0.03 -1.84
C SER A 149 -9.18 1.26 -1.02
N GLU A 150 -8.59 2.30 -1.63
CA GLU A 150 -8.26 3.55 -0.92
C GLU A 150 -9.50 4.21 -0.33
N ASN A 151 -10.60 4.26 -1.07
CA ASN A 151 -11.87 4.82 -0.61
C ASN A 151 -12.48 4.10 0.60
N MET A 152 -12.03 2.87 0.87
CA MET A 152 -12.49 2.06 2.00
C MET A 152 -11.71 2.32 3.28
N SER A 153 -10.65 3.12 3.21
CA SER A 153 -9.80 3.46 4.36
C SER A 153 -10.51 4.42 5.33
N ARG A 154 -10.11 4.36 6.62
CA ARG A 154 -10.75 5.14 7.71
C ARG A 154 -9.69 5.67 8.68
N VAL A 155 -10.02 6.79 9.31
CA VAL A 155 -9.30 7.31 10.48
C VAL A 155 -10.28 7.43 11.63
N PHE A 156 -9.90 6.90 12.79
CA PHE A 156 -10.67 6.97 14.01
C PHE A 156 -9.87 7.73 15.08
N MET A 157 -10.49 8.73 15.69
CA MET A 157 -9.92 9.45 16.83
C MET A 157 -10.52 8.85 18.11
N LEU A 158 -9.90 7.75 18.56
CA LEU A 158 -10.34 7.04 19.76
C LEU A 158 -9.92 7.78 21.03
N LYS A 159 -10.56 7.45 22.14
CA LYS A 159 -10.16 7.88 23.48
C LYS A 159 -9.19 6.87 24.09
N PRO A 160 -8.25 7.31 24.94
CA PRO A 160 -7.37 6.37 25.66
C PRO A 160 -8.10 5.26 26.41
N ALA A 161 -9.30 5.57 26.93
CA ALA A 161 -10.14 4.60 27.63
C ALA A 161 -10.69 3.47 26.74
N ASP A 162 -10.74 3.66 25.41
CA ASP A 162 -11.19 2.63 24.47
C ASP A 162 -10.13 1.51 24.35
N GLY A 163 -8.86 1.82 24.65
CA GLY A 163 -7.78 0.86 24.74
C GLY A 163 -7.60 -0.01 23.50
N ILE A 164 -7.03 -1.19 23.69
CA ILE A 164 -6.76 -2.12 22.61
C ILE A 164 -8.05 -2.67 21.96
N GLU A 165 -9.11 -2.83 22.73
CA GLU A 165 -10.39 -3.29 22.20
C GLU A 165 -11.03 -2.26 21.27
N GLY A 166 -10.89 -0.96 21.56
CA GLY A 166 -11.29 0.11 20.63
C GLY A 166 -10.53 0.04 19.33
N VAL A 167 -9.22 -0.23 19.35
CA VAL A 167 -8.39 -0.41 18.15
C VAL A 167 -8.87 -1.62 17.34
N LYS A 168 -9.07 -2.77 17.97
CA LYS A 168 -9.58 -3.99 17.30
C LYS A 168 -10.94 -3.75 16.64
N ASN A 169 -11.84 -3.08 17.34
CA ASN A 169 -13.16 -2.73 16.81
C ASN A 169 -13.08 -1.76 15.63
N ALA A 170 -12.18 -0.78 15.67
CA ALA A 170 -11.95 0.14 14.56
C ALA A 170 -11.46 -0.60 13.30
N ILE A 171 -10.51 -1.53 13.44
CA ILE A 171 -10.00 -2.36 12.35
C ILE A 171 -11.14 -3.20 11.74
N LEU A 172 -11.90 -3.94 12.57
CA LEU A 172 -13.00 -4.76 12.10
C LEU A 172 -14.11 -3.95 11.44
N THR A 173 -14.41 -2.75 11.96
CA THR A 173 -15.39 -1.84 11.35
C THR A 173 -14.94 -1.40 9.97
N ALA A 174 -13.70 -0.95 9.82
CA ALA A 174 -13.18 -0.53 8.50
C ALA A 174 -13.21 -1.68 7.48
N VAL A 175 -12.84 -2.90 7.86
CA VAL A 175 -12.85 -4.07 6.97
C VAL A 175 -14.28 -4.50 6.61
N LYS A 176 -15.22 -4.48 7.57
CA LYS A 176 -16.63 -4.79 7.31
C LYS A 176 -17.26 -3.78 6.36
N ASP A 177 -17.01 -2.48 6.58
CA ASP A 177 -17.51 -1.41 5.71
C ASP A 177 -16.91 -1.51 4.30
N ALA A 178 -15.66 -1.93 4.19
CA ALA A 178 -15.00 -2.16 2.91
C ALA A 178 -15.68 -3.30 2.13
N GLY A 179 -15.89 -4.42 2.80
CA GLY A 179 -16.53 -5.60 2.21
C GLY A 179 -15.96 -5.96 0.83
N PRO A 180 -16.80 -6.28 -0.15
CA PRO A 180 -16.35 -6.61 -1.51
C PRO A 180 -15.73 -5.43 -2.27
N ASN A 181 -16.01 -4.18 -1.87
CA ASN A 181 -15.55 -2.98 -2.59
C ASN A 181 -14.03 -2.81 -2.54
N ALA A 182 -13.35 -3.44 -1.60
CA ALA A 182 -11.90 -3.44 -1.51
C ALA A 182 -11.21 -4.51 -2.37
N CYS A 183 -11.95 -5.32 -3.12
CA CYS A 183 -11.43 -6.42 -3.94
C CYS A 183 -10.55 -7.39 -3.12
N PRO A 184 -11.11 -8.08 -2.11
CA PRO A 184 -10.34 -9.02 -1.29
C PRO A 184 -9.78 -10.21 -2.10
N PRO A 185 -8.72 -10.89 -1.62
CA PRO A 185 -8.17 -10.75 -0.27
C PRO A 185 -7.38 -9.45 -0.08
N MET A 186 -7.52 -8.84 1.09
CA MET A 186 -6.97 -7.52 1.40
C MET A 186 -5.59 -7.61 2.06
N VAL A 187 -4.82 -6.55 1.97
CA VAL A 187 -3.76 -6.21 2.93
C VAL A 187 -4.23 -4.99 3.71
N VAL A 188 -4.21 -5.09 5.03
CA VAL A 188 -4.70 -4.04 5.93
C VAL A 188 -3.52 -3.39 6.64
N GLY A 189 -3.26 -2.13 6.33
CA GLY A 189 -2.27 -1.32 7.03
C GLY A 189 -2.91 -0.53 8.15
N VAL A 190 -2.31 -0.57 9.33
CA VAL A 190 -2.81 0.10 10.53
C VAL A 190 -1.72 1.01 11.09
N GLY A 191 -2.09 2.23 11.45
CA GLY A 191 -1.23 3.18 12.16
C GLY A 191 -1.85 3.55 13.49
N ILE A 192 -1.18 3.29 14.60
CA ILE A 192 -1.68 3.56 15.95
C ILE A 192 -0.81 4.63 16.60
N GLY A 193 -1.43 5.69 17.08
CA GLY A 193 -0.74 6.79 17.75
C GLY A 193 -0.35 7.94 16.82
N GLY A 194 0.54 8.81 17.30
CA GLY A 194 0.88 10.07 16.63
C GLY A 194 -0.25 11.07 16.69
N THR A 195 -0.53 11.70 15.55
CA THR A 195 -1.57 12.68 15.30
C THR A 195 -2.49 12.17 14.17
N PHE A 196 -3.52 12.95 13.82
CA PHE A 196 -4.49 12.59 12.77
C PHE A 196 -3.81 12.21 11.44
N GLU A 197 -2.91 13.03 10.95
CA GLU A 197 -2.16 12.79 9.71
C GLU A 197 -1.10 11.69 9.89
N LYS A 198 -0.47 11.61 11.08
CA LYS A 198 0.59 10.64 11.34
C LYS A 198 0.06 9.21 11.37
N CYS A 199 -1.09 8.95 12.00
CA CYS A 199 -1.67 7.61 12.00
C CYS A 199 -2.10 7.18 10.60
N ALA A 200 -2.65 8.08 9.78
CA ALA A 200 -2.99 7.80 8.39
C ALA A 200 -1.75 7.48 7.52
N LEU A 201 -0.67 8.27 7.68
CA LEU A 201 0.59 8.05 6.99
C LEU A 201 1.22 6.69 7.39
N MET A 202 1.21 6.36 8.69
CA MET A 202 1.72 5.08 9.20
C MET A 202 0.91 3.90 8.65
N ALA A 203 -0.41 4.02 8.57
CA ALA A 203 -1.27 3.00 7.97
C ALA A 203 -0.93 2.77 6.50
N LYS A 204 -0.70 3.84 5.74
CA LYS A 204 -0.25 3.76 4.34
C LYS A 204 1.12 3.10 4.22
N ALA A 205 2.07 3.48 5.04
CA ALA A 205 3.41 2.90 5.06
C ALA A 205 3.39 1.41 5.47
N ALA A 206 2.49 1.01 6.37
CA ALA A 206 2.33 -0.38 6.80
C ALA A 206 1.93 -1.32 5.66
N LEU A 207 1.19 -0.84 4.65
CA LEU A 207 0.87 -1.61 3.44
C LEU A 207 2.11 -2.06 2.64
N THR A 208 3.24 -1.40 2.84
CA THR A 208 4.49 -1.67 2.11
C THR A 208 5.46 -2.55 2.90
N ARG A 209 5.02 -3.16 3.98
CA ARG A 209 5.73 -4.25 4.67
C ARG A 209 5.39 -5.55 3.96
N GLU A 210 6.38 -6.43 3.82
CA GLU A 210 6.20 -7.75 3.21
C GLU A 210 5.15 -8.56 3.98
N VAL A 211 4.32 -9.28 3.25
CA VAL A 211 3.31 -10.19 3.82
C VAL A 211 4.01 -11.34 4.53
N GLY A 212 3.61 -11.62 5.76
CA GLY A 212 4.24 -12.63 6.61
C GLY A 212 5.39 -12.11 7.47
N VAL A 213 5.78 -10.84 7.31
CA VAL A 213 6.75 -10.17 8.18
C VAL A 213 6.00 -9.37 9.24
N HIS A 214 6.10 -9.79 10.49
CA HIS A 214 5.46 -9.13 11.62
C HIS A 214 6.31 -8.02 12.24
N SER A 215 5.68 -7.23 13.11
CA SER A 215 6.36 -6.25 13.94
C SER A 215 7.35 -6.91 14.91
N ASP A 216 8.47 -6.23 15.19
CA ASP A 216 9.43 -6.65 16.23
C ASP A 216 8.92 -6.38 17.66
N ILE A 217 7.77 -5.70 17.81
CA ILE A 217 7.14 -5.39 19.10
C ILE A 217 6.13 -6.49 19.39
N ASP A 218 6.33 -7.27 20.44
CA ASP A 218 5.55 -8.46 20.75
C ASP A 218 4.03 -8.23 20.75
N TRP A 219 3.53 -7.22 21.51
CA TRP A 219 2.10 -6.95 21.55
C TRP A 219 1.51 -6.49 20.21
N VAL A 220 2.33 -5.87 19.33
CA VAL A 220 1.91 -5.46 17.99
C VAL A 220 1.80 -6.70 17.10
N LYS A 221 2.77 -7.59 17.15
CA LYS A 221 2.75 -8.87 16.44
C LYS A 221 1.52 -9.70 16.85
N GLU A 222 1.25 -9.83 18.14
CA GLU A 222 0.06 -10.51 18.64
C GLU A 222 -1.24 -9.89 18.09
N LEU A 223 -1.29 -8.55 18.03
CA LEU A 223 -2.42 -7.83 17.44
C LEU A 223 -2.57 -8.10 15.94
N GLU A 224 -1.46 -8.12 15.18
CA GLU A 224 -1.47 -8.43 13.74
C GLU A 224 -2.04 -9.83 13.48
N GLU A 225 -1.57 -10.84 14.22
CA GLU A 225 -2.01 -12.24 14.12
C GLU A 225 -3.48 -12.39 14.51
N GLU A 226 -3.89 -11.85 15.66
CA GLU A 226 -5.28 -11.89 16.13
C GLU A 226 -6.25 -11.21 15.15
N MET A 227 -5.86 -10.05 14.62
CA MET A 227 -6.72 -9.32 13.70
C MET A 227 -6.84 -9.99 12.34
N LEU A 228 -5.79 -10.62 11.84
CA LEU A 228 -5.85 -11.41 10.61
C LEU A 228 -6.83 -12.58 10.75
N GLU A 229 -6.77 -13.31 11.86
CA GLU A 229 -7.70 -14.41 12.15
C GLU A 229 -9.14 -13.91 12.23
N LYS A 230 -9.40 -12.84 13.00
CA LYS A 230 -10.74 -12.27 13.15
C LYS A 230 -11.31 -11.73 11.84
N ILE A 231 -10.50 -11.11 11.00
CA ILE A 231 -10.91 -10.62 9.68
C ILE A 231 -11.28 -11.80 8.78
N ASN A 232 -10.52 -12.86 8.79
CA ASN A 232 -10.79 -14.05 7.98
C ASN A 232 -12.06 -14.77 8.45
N CYS A 233 -12.37 -14.72 9.75
CA CYS A 233 -13.65 -15.21 10.29
C CYS A 233 -14.87 -14.38 9.88
N LEU A 234 -14.72 -13.19 9.25
CA LEU A 234 -15.87 -12.41 8.74
C LEU A 234 -16.57 -13.07 7.55
N GLY A 235 -15.92 -14.01 6.88
CA GLY A 235 -16.49 -14.74 5.77
C GLY A 235 -16.75 -13.91 4.51
N ILE A 236 -16.11 -12.75 4.36
CA ILE A 236 -16.23 -11.90 3.15
C ILE A 236 -15.62 -12.64 1.96
N GLY A 237 -14.44 -13.25 2.16
CA GLY A 237 -13.78 -14.14 1.20
C GLY A 237 -13.27 -13.48 -0.07
N PRO A 238 -12.60 -14.25 -0.95
CA PRO A 238 -12.05 -13.76 -2.20
C PRO A 238 -13.11 -13.13 -3.11
N GLY A 239 -12.82 -11.96 -3.66
CA GLY A 239 -13.76 -11.19 -4.47
C GLY A 239 -15.00 -10.69 -3.70
N GLY A 240 -15.10 -10.92 -2.40
CA GLY A 240 -16.29 -10.61 -1.60
C GLY A 240 -17.45 -11.60 -1.81
N LEU A 241 -17.16 -12.80 -2.31
CA LEU A 241 -18.13 -13.81 -2.68
C LEU A 241 -18.22 -14.98 -1.68
N GLY A 242 -17.72 -14.74 -0.47
CA GLY A 242 -17.68 -15.76 0.59
C GLY A 242 -16.39 -16.55 0.59
N GLY A 243 -16.05 -17.09 1.75
CA GLY A 243 -14.85 -17.90 1.95
C GLY A 243 -14.07 -17.49 3.20
N THR A 244 -12.96 -18.17 3.42
CA THR A 244 -12.12 -18.01 4.61
C THR A 244 -10.97 -17.05 4.42
N THR A 245 -10.69 -16.62 3.19
CA THR A 245 -9.58 -15.70 2.87
C THR A 245 -10.11 -14.28 2.55
N THR A 246 -10.32 -13.48 3.58
CA THR A 246 -10.72 -12.07 3.45
C THR A 246 -9.51 -11.15 3.38
N ALA A 247 -8.45 -11.46 4.12
CA ALA A 247 -7.20 -10.71 4.12
C ALA A 247 -5.99 -11.65 4.10
N LEU A 248 -4.87 -11.18 3.53
CA LEU A 248 -3.58 -11.86 3.50
C LEU A 248 -2.67 -11.40 4.64
N ALA A 249 -2.81 -10.15 5.07
CA ALA A 249 -2.02 -9.59 6.17
C ALA A 249 -2.73 -8.43 6.85
N VAL A 250 -2.41 -8.27 8.13
CA VAL A 250 -2.63 -7.03 8.89
C VAL A 250 -1.27 -6.56 9.37
N ASN A 251 -0.84 -5.39 8.92
CA ASN A 251 0.44 -4.80 9.27
C ASN A 251 0.22 -3.55 10.12
N VAL A 252 0.80 -3.50 11.30
CA VAL A 252 0.60 -2.41 12.26
C VAL A 252 1.89 -1.63 12.51
N ASN A 253 1.84 -0.31 12.36
CA ASN A 253 2.90 0.60 12.78
C ASN A 253 2.42 1.44 13.96
N THR A 254 3.31 1.73 14.89
CA THR A 254 2.99 2.51 16.09
C THR A 254 3.88 3.74 16.23
N TYR A 255 3.37 4.76 16.91
CA TYR A 255 4.11 5.98 17.21
C TYR A 255 3.64 6.56 18.55
N PRO A 256 4.52 7.17 19.36
CA PRO A 256 4.11 7.90 20.56
C PRO A 256 2.99 8.91 20.29
N THR A 257 2.05 9.03 21.21
CA THR A 257 0.90 9.92 21.07
C THR A 257 0.69 10.79 22.30
N HIS A 258 -0.18 11.79 22.17
CA HIS A 258 -0.57 12.63 23.30
C HIS A 258 -1.38 11.83 24.32
N ILE A 259 -1.18 12.10 25.62
CA ILE A 259 -1.83 11.38 26.73
C ILE A 259 -3.37 11.33 26.65
N ALA A 260 -3.98 12.31 25.99
CA ALA A 260 -5.44 12.42 25.84
C ALA A 260 -5.99 11.84 24.51
N GLY A 261 -5.17 11.21 23.67
CA GLY A 261 -5.57 10.74 22.36
C GLY A 261 -5.15 9.30 22.07
N LEU A 262 -5.91 8.64 21.18
CA LEU A 262 -5.58 7.33 20.62
C LEU A 262 -6.03 7.33 19.14
N PRO A 263 -5.33 8.06 18.26
CA PRO A 263 -5.64 8.06 16.84
C PRO A 263 -5.28 6.72 16.19
N VAL A 264 -6.16 6.22 15.32
CA VAL A 264 -5.98 4.97 14.59
C VAL A 264 -6.32 5.19 13.12
N GLY A 265 -5.33 5.08 12.26
CA GLY A 265 -5.50 5.05 10.82
C GLY A 265 -5.59 3.62 10.31
N ILE A 266 -6.50 3.36 9.37
CA ILE A 266 -6.65 2.06 8.73
C ILE A 266 -6.68 2.30 7.22
N ASN A 267 -5.68 1.81 6.51
CA ASN A 267 -5.59 1.90 5.07
C ASN A 267 -5.73 0.50 4.46
N ILE A 268 -6.69 0.35 3.57
CA ILE A 268 -7.00 -0.95 2.96
C ILE A 268 -6.41 -1.00 1.56
N CYS A 269 -5.74 -2.10 1.23
CA CYS A 269 -5.30 -2.41 -0.11
C CYS A 269 -5.95 -3.73 -0.59
N CYS A 270 -6.23 -3.80 -1.90
CA CYS A 270 -6.76 -4.99 -2.53
C CYS A 270 -5.68 -6.07 -2.70
N HIS A 271 -6.05 -7.21 -3.30
CA HIS A 271 -5.13 -8.30 -3.63
C HIS A 271 -3.96 -7.88 -4.55
N VAL A 272 -4.06 -6.74 -5.24
CA VAL A 272 -2.94 -6.14 -5.98
C VAL A 272 -2.23 -5.13 -5.09
N ASN A 273 -1.71 -5.58 -3.95
CA ASN A 273 -0.86 -4.77 -3.07
C ASN A 273 0.57 -4.78 -3.62
N ARG A 274 0.90 -3.74 -4.35
CA ARG A 274 2.13 -3.63 -5.15
C ARG A 274 3.01 -2.49 -4.66
N HIS A 275 4.30 -2.76 -4.55
CA HIS A 275 5.31 -1.75 -4.29
C HIS A 275 6.70 -2.26 -4.68
N ILE A 276 7.57 -1.35 -5.06
CA ILE A 276 8.97 -1.62 -5.37
C ILE A 276 9.85 -0.75 -4.48
N ILE A 277 10.96 -1.30 -4.01
CA ILE A 277 11.94 -0.61 -3.19
C ILE A 277 13.27 -0.65 -3.91
N ARG A 278 13.93 0.52 -4.03
CA ARG A 278 15.30 0.63 -4.54
C ARG A 278 16.13 1.55 -3.67
N GLU A 279 17.41 1.26 -3.58
CA GLU A 279 18.42 2.12 -2.97
C GLU A 279 19.29 2.72 -4.07
N VAL A 280 19.41 4.04 -4.03
CA VAL A 280 20.20 4.85 -4.98
C VAL A 280 21.40 5.45 -4.28
#